data_98fd5d07f14e98799e84da9abf0ed242
#
_entry.id   98fd5d07f14e98799e84da9abf0ed242
#
_cell.length_a   1.000
_cell.length_b   1.000
_cell.length_c   1.000
_cell.angle_alpha   90.00
_cell.angle_beta   90.00
_cell.angle_gamma   90.00
#
_symmetry.space_group_name_H-M   'P 1'
#
loop_
_entity.id
_entity.type
_entity.pdbx_description
1 polymer ?
#
loop_
_entity_poly.entity_id
_entity_poly.type
_entity_poly.pdbx_seq_one_letter_code
_entity_poly.pdbx_strand_id
1 'polypeptide(L)'
;MTSFYFLAPYLPSLDFPAMPDISVLELKEVLKLNLSSKDHKVVDELRLFVDISNIRPLLTEEEIDPRGALSEKELDEAILTKALLPEYVFDYFDKYQSLADRIKHFAELLSRFFQEASLGNNAFLKSYFQFERQWRLVLVALRAKAAGKDLVKELLFEDFSDPFVAHILAQKDATSYDPPVEFSAIKDIFIRYSKDPLLLQKEIAEYRFYKILELKTLGAFSLDALLAYLAQLQILEHLNELDRDRGCALLETFKIT
;
A
#
# COMPACT_ATOMS: atom_id res chain seq x y z
N MET A 1 21.08 -15.48 16.93
CA MET A 1 19.95 -16.30 16.40
C MET A 1 18.69 -15.53 16.69
N THR A 2 18.01 -15.07 15.67
CA THR A 2 16.76 -14.33 15.80
C THR A 2 15.67 -15.25 16.31
N SER A 3 14.92 -14.80 17.29
CA SER A 3 14.03 -15.66 18.08
C SER A 3 12.63 -15.77 17.47
N PHE A 4 12.54 -16.00 16.15
CA PHE A 4 11.26 -16.25 15.46
C PHE A 4 10.49 -17.44 16.08
N TYR A 5 11.18 -18.40 16.70
CA TYR A 5 10.57 -19.50 17.41
C TYR A 5 9.74 -19.09 18.63
N PHE A 6 10.02 -17.92 19.22
CA PHE A 6 9.22 -17.36 20.31
C PHE A 6 8.10 -16.48 19.80
N LEU A 7 8.31 -15.77 18.69
CA LEU A 7 7.32 -14.87 18.10
C LEU A 7 6.16 -15.63 17.45
N ALA A 8 6.44 -16.62 16.62
CA ALA A 8 5.42 -17.29 15.84
C ALA A 8 4.31 -17.97 16.67
N PRO A 9 4.60 -18.66 17.82
CA PRO A 9 3.55 -19.19 18.69
C PRO A 9 2.78 -18.13 19.48
N TYR A 10 3.35 -16.93 19.63
CA TYR A 10 2.71 -15.82 20.34
C TYR A 10 1.68 -15.09 19.49
N LEU A 11 1.87 -15.07 18.18
CA LEU A 11 0.98 -14.35 17.28
C LEU A 11 -0.32 -15.14 17.06
N PRO A 12 -1.51 -14.54 17.30
CA PRO A 12 -2.78 -15.18 17.00
C PRO A 12 -2.92 -15.45 15.49
N SER A 13 -3.72 -16.47 15.12
CA SER A 13 -4.06 -16.70 13.72
C SER A 13 -4.84 -15.52 13.15
N LEU A 14 -4.60 -15.21 11.88
CA LEU A 14 -5.36 -14.19 11.16
C LEU A 14 -6.39 -14.88 10.25
N ASP A 15 -7.65 -14.56 10.46
CA ASP A 15 -8.78 -15.06 9.68
C ASP A 15 -9.58 -13.88 9.12
N PHE A 16 -9.65 -13.76 7.80
CA PHE A 16 -10.39 -12.66 7.16
C PHE A 16 -11.91 -12.89 7.28
N PRO A 17 -12.71 -11.89 7.63
CA PRO A 17 -12.38 -10.48 7.93
C PRO A 17 -12.25 -10.18 9.43
N ALA A 18 -12.08 -11.18 10.28
CA ALA A 18 -12.08 -11.03 11.73
C ALA A 18 -10.83 -10.29 12.21
N MET A 19 -11.03 -9.35 13.17
CA MET A 19 -9.91 -8.71 13.85
C MET A 19 -9.30 -9.66 14.88
N PRO A 20 -7.96 -9.85 14.87
CA PRO A 20 -7.28 -10.59 15.92
C PRO A 20 -7.15 -9.77 17.22
N ASP A 21 -6.83 -10.46 18.32
CA ASP A 21 -6.59 -9.84 19.63
C ASP A 21 -5.24 -9.11 19.75
N ILE A 22 -4.66 -8.71 18.63
CA ILE A 22 -3.41 -7.94 18.56
C ILE A 22 -3.51 -6.86 17.50
N SER A 23 -3.06 -5.66 17.81
CA SER A 23 -2.94 -4.55 16.86
C SER A 23 -1.54 -4.46 16.25
N VAL A 24 -1.41 -3.73 15.11
CA VAL A 24 -0.11 -3.42 14.50
C VAL A 24 0.79 -2.67 15.48
N LEU A 25 0.24 -1.77 16.29
CA LEU A 25 1.01 -1.01 17.28
C LEU A 25 1.52 -1.89 18.42
N GLU A 26 0.71 -2.80 18.95
CA GLU A 26 1.13 -3.80 19.94
C GLU A 26 2.18 -4.75 19.36
N LEU A 27 1.96 -5.22 18.14
CA LEU A 27 2.95 -6.04 17.43
C LEU A 27 4.28 -5.31 17.29
N LYS A 28 4.28 -4.01 16.97
CA LYS A 28 5.50 -3.18 16.90
C LYS A 28 6.31 -3.24 18.19
N GLU A 29 5.65 -3.14 19.35
CA GLU A 29 6.35 -3.21 20.64
C GLU A 29 6.92 -4.61 20.91
N VAL A 30 6.19 -5.66 20.57
CA VAL A 30 6.70 -7.03 20.65
C VAL A 30 7.91 -7.23 19.74
N LEU A 31 7.87 -6.71 18.52
CA LEU A 31 8.98 -6.81 17.56
C LEU A 31 10.24 -6.09 18.05
N LYS A 32 10.10 -4.89 18.66
CA LYS A 32 11.24 -4.13 19.23
C LYS A 32 12.06 -4.96 20.21
N LEU A 33 11.42 -5.81 21.00
CA LEU A 33 12.06 -6.62 22.03
C LEU A 33 12.69 -7.91 21.48
N ASN A 34 12.25 -8.37 20.32
CA ASN A 34 12.55 -9.73 19.85
C ASN A 34 13.36 -9.79 18.53
N LEU A 35 13.43 -8.71 17.76
CA LEU A 35 14.16 -8.69 16.50
C LEU A 35 15.59 -8.17 16.63
N SER A 36 16.46 -8.64 15.75
CA SER A 36 17.78 -8.03 15.56
C SER A 36 17.66 -6.67 14.86
N SER A 37 18.66 -5.79 15.01
CA SER A 37 18.68 -4.51 14.31
C SER A 37 18.61 -4.65 12.77
N LYS A 38 19.09 -5.78 12.23
CA LYS A 38 19.00 -6.07 10.79
C LYS A 38 17.56 -6.40 10.38
N ASP A 39 16.87 -7.23 11.17
CA ASP A 39 15.48 -7.64 10.87
C ASP A 39 14.51 -6.47 11.09
N HIS A 40 14.78 -5.59 12.08
CA HIS A 40 14.04 -4.34 12.26
C HIS A 40 14.04 -3.48 11.00
N LYS A 41 15.20 -3.29 10.39
CA LYS A 41 15.29 -2.51 9.14
C LYS A 41 14.38 -3.06 8.05
N VAL A 42 14.29 -4.38 7.92
CA VAL A 42 13.41 -5.02 6.91
C VAL A 42 11.93 -4.81 7.26
N VAL A 43 11.57 -4.85 8.55
CA VAL A 43 10.21 -4.51 8.99
C VAL A 43 9.88 -3.04 8.71
N ASP A 44 10.85 -2.14 8.95
CA ASP A 44 10.68 -0.70 8.67
C ASP A 44 10.58 -0.42 7.16
N GLU A 45 11.28 -1.20 6.29
CA GLU A 45 11.07 -1.13 4.84
C GLU A 45 9.61 -1.45 4.45
N LEU A 46 8.96 -2.44 5.09
CA LEU A 46 7.53 -2.71 4.85
C LEU A 46 6.66 -1.51 5.27
N ARG A 47 6.97 -0.89 6.40
CA ARG A 47 6.21 0.22 6.98
C ARG A 47 6.47 1.56 6.28
N LEU A 48 7.60 1.68 5.57
CA LEU A 48 7.93 2.88 4.78
C LEU A 48 6.84 3.20 3.76
N PHE A 49 6.13 2.20 3.23
CA PHE A 49 5.01 2.45 2.33
C PHE A 49 3.89 3.26 2.99
N VAL A 50 3.64 2.99 4.27
CA VAL A 50 2.66 3.75 5.06
C VAL A 50 3.17 5.17 5.29
N ASP A 51 4.46 5.34 5.63
CA ASP A 51 5.06 6.67 5.83
C ASP A 51 4.99 7.52 4.54
N ILE A 52 5.30 6.93 3.39
CA ILE A 52 5.17 7.60 2.09
C ILE A 52 3.70 7.98 1.80
N SER A 53 2.77 7.08 2.11
CA SER A 53 1.34 7.35 1.94
C SER A 53 0.84 8.45 2.88
N ASN A 54 1.40 8.55 4.08
CA ASN A 54 1.10 9.56 5.08
C ASN A 54 1.54 10.98 4.70
N ILE A 55 2.45 11.12 3.73
CA ILE A 55 2.85 12.46 3.26
C ILE A 55 1.66 13.24 2.72
N ARG A 56 0.71 12.59 2.05
CA ARG A 56 -0.47 13.29 1.52
C ARG A 56 -1.41 13.77 2.63
N PRO A 57 -1.88 12.94 3.59
CA PRO A 57 -2.65 13.39 4.75
C PRO A 57 -1.93 14.50 5.52
N LEU A 58 -0.62 14.36 5.76
CA LEU A 58 0.18 15.41 6.42
C LEU A 58 0.12 16.76 5.68
N LEU A 59 0.22 16.73 4.34
CA LEU A 59 0.13 17.95 3.50
C LEU A 59 -1.28 18.56 3.49
N THR A 60 -2.33 17.79 3.71
CA THR A 60 -3.73 18.22 3.73
C THR A 60 -4.27 18.45 5.15
N GLU A 61 -3.40 18.36 6.17
CA GLU A 61 -3.77 18.50 7.59
C GLU A 61 -4.83 17.49 8.03
N GLU A 62 -4.81 16.29 7.41
CA GLU A 62 -5.64 15.15 7.77
C GLU A 62 -4.88 14.22 8.73
N GLU A 63 -5.62 13.38 9.46
CA GLU A 63 -5.03 12.37 10.36
C GLU A 63 -4.19 11.35 9.57
N ILE A 64 -2.95 11.12 10.00
CA ILE A 64 -2.07 10.13 9.39
C ILE A 64 -2.34 8.71 9.91
N ASP A 65 -2.00 7.70 9.13
CA ASP A 65 -2.05 6.30 9.53
C ASP A 65 -0.93 5.99 10.55
N PRO A 66 -1.24 5.60 11.80
CA PRO A 66 -0.25 5.36 12.85
C PRO A 66 0.58 4.08 12.63
N ARG A 67 0.24 3.26 11.64
CA ARG A 67 0.95 2.01 11.31
C ARG A 67 2.29 2.23 10.61
N GLY A 68 2.57 3.46 10.18
CA GLY A 68 3.87 3.88 9.68
C GLY A 68 5.02 3.70 10.68
N ALA A 69 6.26 3.77 10.22
CA ALA A 69 7.44 3.73 11.08
C ALA A 69 7.59 5.03 11.88
N LEU A 70 7.20 6.15 11.28
CA LEU A 70 7.30 7.51 11.81
C LEU A 70 5.95 7.98 12.37
N SER A 71 5.97 8.69 13.47
CA SER A 71 4.83 9.48 13.95
C SER A 71 4.66 10.73 13.10
N GLU A 72 3.51 11.42 13.20
CA GLU A 72 3.25 12.67 12.48
C GLU A 72 4.36 13.71 12.66
N LYS A 73 4.77 13.93 13.92
CA LYS A 73 5.86 14.85 14.24
C LYS A 73 7.20 14.43 13.64
N GLU A 74 7.53 13.14 13.70
CA GLU A 74 8.79 12.61 13.13
C GLU A 74 8.76 12.68 11.60
N LEU A 75 7.60 12.47 10.97
CA LEU A 75 7.45 12.57 9.52
C LEU A 75 7.61 14.01 9.04
N ASP A 76 7.00 14.97 9.72
CA ASP A 76 7.16 16.41 9.44
C ASP A 76 8.62 16.85 9.61
N GLU A 77 9.25 16.47 10.74
CA GLU A 77 10.65 16.76 11.00
C GLU A 77 11.59 16.10 9.97
N ALA A 78 11.29 14.87 9.55
CA ALA A 78 12.07 14.16 8.53
C ALA A 78 12.05 14.87 7.17
N ILE A 79 10.89 15.43 6.78
CA ILE A 79 10.75 16.22 5.56
C ILE A 79 11.53 17.54 5.68
N LEU A 80 11.41 18.23 6.81
CA LEU A 80 12.07 19.53 7.04
C LEU A 80 13.59 19.42 7.12
N THR A 81 14.09 18.37 7.79
CA THR A 81 15.53 18.16 8.01
C THR A 81 16.20 17.36 6.90
N LYS A 82 15.43 16.84 5.94
CA LYS A 82 15.87 15.92 4.89
C LYS A 82 16.59 14.70 5.47
N ALA A 83 15.99 14.06 6.46
CA ALA A 83 16.53 12.88 7.16
C ALA A 83 15.47 11.78 7.30
N LEU A 84 15.89 10.56 7.63
CA LEU A 84 15.05 9.38 7.90
C LEU A 84 14.21 8.86 6.73
N LEU A 85 14.03 9.61 5.66
CA LEU A 85 13.32 9.22 4.46
C LEU A 85 14.29 9.02 3.29
N PRO A 86 13.93 8.26 2.25
CA PRO A 86 14.74 8.10 1.05
C PRO A 86 14.92 9.42 0.27
N GLU A 87 16.04 9.55 -0.45
CA GLU A 87 16.40 10.76 -1.20
C GLU A 87 15.33 11.19 -2.21
N TYR A 88 14.68 10.25 -2.89
CA TYR A 88 13.63 10.57 -3.87
C TYR A 88 12.42 11.31 -3.28
N VAL A 89 12.20 11.21 -1.96
CA VAL A 89 11.17 11.99 -1.26
C VAL A 89 11.58 13.47 -1.25
N PHE A 90 12.83 13.75 -0.94
CA PHE A 90 13.35 15.13 -0.91
C PHE A 90 13.40 15.74 -2.30
N ASP A 91 13.80 14.95 -3.32
CA ASP A 91 13.75 15.36 -4.73
C ASP A 91 12.33 15.77 -5.15
N TYR A 92 11.33 15.01 -4.71
CA TYR A 92 9.92 15.33 -4.95
C TYR A 92 9.52 16.68 -4.30
N PHE A 93 9.93 16.94 -3.05
CA PHE A 93 9.65 18.19 -2.37
C PHE A 93 10.41 19.37 -3.00
N ASP A 94 11.62 19.16 -3.47
CA ASP A 94 12.42 20.16 -4.18
C ASP A 94 11.83 20.48 -5.57
N LYS A 95 11.28 19.48 -6.25
CA LYS A 95 10.63 19.62 -7.56
C LYS A 95 9.29 20.36 -7.49
N TYR A 96 8.47 20.06 -6.50
CA TYR A 96 7.12 20.61 -6.35
C TYR A 96 7.05 21.54 -5.14
N GLN A 97 7.12 22.85 -5.40
CA GLN A 97 7.18 23.87 -4.34
C GLN A 97 5.81 24.22 -3.76
N SER A 98 4.72 24.15 -4.56
CA SER A 98 3.38 24.47 -4.08
C SER A 98 2.66 23.23 -3.53
N LEU A 99 1.80 23.43 -2.52
CA LEU A 99 0.94 22.36 -1.98
C LEU A 99 0.07 21.73 -3.09
N ALA A 100 -0.51 22.56 -3.95
CA ALA A 100 -1.35 22.10 -5.06
C ALA A 100 -0.60 21.19 -6.03
N ASP A 101 0.66 21.54 -6.37
CA ASP A 101 1.50 20.70 -7.25
C ASP A 101 1.89 19.39 -6.56
N ARG A 102 2.22 19.43 -5.26
CA ARG A 102 2.51 18.22 -4.48
C ARG A 102 1.33 17.27 -4.47
N ILE A 103 0.13 17.73 -4.17
CA ILE A 103 -1.08 16.89 -4.17
C ILE A 103 -1.36 16.33 -5.57
N LYS A 104 -1.28 17.18 -6.60
CA LYS A 104 -1.55 16.81 -8.00
C LYS A 104 -0.60 15.74 -8.52
N HIS A 105 0.67 15.81 -8.13
CA HIS A 105 1.72 14.91 -8.63
C HIS A 105 2.11 13.82 -7.62
N PHE A 106 1.29 13.58 -6.60
CA PHE A 106 1.57 12.58 -5.55
C PHE A 106 1.76 11.16 -6.11
N ALA A 107 1.12 10.85 -7.24
CA ALA A 107 1.31 9.57 -7.92
C ALA A 107 2.76 9.35 -8.39
N GLU A 108 3.54 10.42 -8.68
CA GLU A 108 4.97 10.30 -9.00
C GLU A 108 5.77 9.79 -7.81
N LEU A 109 5.48 10.28 -6.60
CA LEU A 109 6.14 9.84 -5.38
C LEU A 109 5.88 8.35 -5.11
N LEU A 110 4.64 7.90 -5.29
CA LEU A 110 4.28 6.49 -5.15
C LEU A 110 4.95 5.60 -6.21
N SER A 111 5.01 6.06 -7.47
CA SER A 111 5.71 5.33 -8.53
C SER A 111 7.20 5.18 -8.21
N ARG A 112 7.85 6.24 -7.74
CA ARG A 112 9.25 6.21 -7.28
C ARG A 112 9.45 5.23 -6.14
N PHE A 113 8.58 5.24 -5.13
CA PHE A 113 8.63 4.26 -4.04
C PHE A 113 8.64 2.82 -4.58
N PHE A 114 7.71 2.46 -5.47
CA PHE A 114 7.63 1.10 -6.00
C PHE A 114 8.84 0.72 -6.87
N GLN A 115 9.42 1.67 -7.61
CA GLN A 115 10.64 1.46 -8.36
C GLN A 115 11.81 1.11 -7.44
N GLU A 116 12.05 1.90 -6.39
CA GLU A 116 13.11 1.68 -5.41
C GLU A 116 12.88 0.39 -4.59
N ALA A 117 11.65 0.11 -4.18
CA ALA A 117 11.29 -1.09 -3.44
C ALA A 117 11.58 -2.38 -4.25
N SER A 118 11.52 -2.31 -5.59
CA SER A 118 11.89 -3.43 -6.47
C SER A 118 13.39 -3.75 -6.47
N LEU A 119 14.23 -2.80 -6.08
CA LEU A 119 15.68 -2.95 -5.99
C LEU A 119 16.16 -3.48 -4.63
N GLY A 120 15.28 -3.52 -3.62
CA GLY A 120 15.57 -4.01 -2.27
C GLY A 120 16.20 -5.42 -2.24
N ASN A 121 16.73 -5.84 -1.10
CA ASN A 121 17.43 -7.13 -0.95
C ASN A 121 16.56 -8.27 -0.43
N ASN A 122 15.42 -7.97 0.21
CA ASN A 122 14.53 -8.99 0.75
C ASN A 122 13.58 -9.51 -0.35
N ALA A 123 13.60 -10.83 -0.59
CA ALA A 123 12.83 -11.45 -1.67
C ALA A 123 11.31 -11.33 -1.46
N PHE A 124 10.84 -11.47 -0.20
CA PHE A 124 9.42 -11.31 0.11
C PHE A 124 8.96 -9.87 -0.16
N LEU A 125 9.69 -8.86 0.32
CA LEU A 125 9.33 -7.46 0.12
C LEU A 125 9.30 -7.08 -1.36
N LYS A 126 10.25 -7.56 -2.16
CA LYS A 126 10.21 -7.38 -3.63
C LYS A 126 8.92 -7.90 -4.24
N SER A 127 8.58 -9.16 -3.94
CA SER A 127 7.36 -9.78 -4.47
C SER A 127 6.10 -9.09 -3.95
N TYR A 128 6.10 -8.70 -2.68
CA TYR A 128 4.99 -7.98 -2.04
C TYR A 128 4.76 -6.61 -2.69
N PHE A 129 5.80 -5.78 -2.82
CA PHE A 129 5.65 -4.45 -3.40
C PHE A 129 5.39 -4.49 -4.90
N GLN A 130 5.94 -5.47 -5.62
CA GLN A 130 5.56 -5.71 -7.01
C GLN A 130 4.07 -6.04 -7.13
N PHE A 131 3.56 -6.95 -6.32
CA PHE A 131 2.14 -7.28 -6.26
C PHE A 131 1.30 -6.05 -5.88
N GLU A 132 1.70 -5.29 -4.85
CA GLU A 132 1.01 -4.09 -4.39
C GLU A 132 0.94 -2.99 -5.46
N ARG A 133 2.01 -2.82 -6.26
CA ARG A 133 2.01 -1.93 -7.43
C ARG A 133 1.07 -2.44 -8.51
N GLN A 134 1.19 -3.69 -8.91
CA GLN A 134 0.48 -4.25 -10.05
C GLN A 134 -1.04 -4.24 -9.88
N TRP A 135 -1.56 -4.67 -8.73
CA TRP A 135 -3.01 -4.64 -8.51
C TRP A 135 -3.57 -3.21 -8.50
N ARG A 136 -2.80 -2.22 -8.00
CA ARG A 136 -3.19 -0.81 -8.08
C ARG A 136 -3.25 -0.31 -9.51
N LEU A 137 -2.26 -0.65 -10.33
CA LEU A 137 -2.25 -0.30 -11.76
C LEU A 137 -3.43 -0.93 -12.51
N VAL A 138 -3.78 -2.18 -12.19
CA VAL A 138 -5.00 -2.83 -12.72
C VAL A 138 -6.25 -2.03 -12.37
N LEU A 139 -6.40 -1.61 -11.13
CA LEU A 139 -7.55 -0.78 -10.72
C LEU A 139 -7.56 0.59 -11.39
N VAL A 140 -6.39 1.23 -11.53
CA VAL A 140 -6.27 2.50 -12.27
C VAL A 140 -6.75 2.30 -13.70
N ALA A 141 -6.31 1.24 -14.38
CA ALA A 141 -6.72 0.95 -15.76
C ALA A 141 -8.22 0.67 -15.88
N LEU A 142 -8.79 -0.14 -14.98
CA LEU A 142 -10.22 -0.44 -14.95
C LEU A 142 -11.07 0.81 -14.71
N ARG A 143 -10.67 1.64 -13.73
CA ARG A 143 -11.36 2.90 -13.42
C ARG A 143 -11.26 3.91 -14.55
N ALA A 144 -10.07 4.05 -15.17
CA ALA A 144 -9.86 4.93 -16.32
C ALA A 144 -10.77 4.54 -17.49
N LYS A 145 -10.84 3.25 -17.83
CA LYS A 145 -11.74 2.75 -18.89
C LYS A 145 -13.21 2.99 -18.55
N ALA A 146 -13.64 2.68 -17.33
CA ALA A 146 -15.01 2.91 -16.90
C ALA A 146 -15.41 4.40 -16.93
N ALA A 147 -14.46 5.30 -16.68
CA ALA A 147 -14.65 6.75 -16.69
C ALA A 147 -14.36 7.41 -18.06
N GLY A 148 -13.97 6.65 -19.09
CA GLY A 148 -13.60 7.17 -20.41
C GLY A 148 -12.34 8.05 -20.39
N LYS A 149 -11.44 7.84 -19.42
CA LYS A 149 -10.19 8.59 -19.29
C LYS A 149 -9.05 7.99 -20.11
N ASP A 150 -8.09 8.83 -20.45
CA ASP A 150 -6.89 8.46 -21.20
C ASP A 150 -5.89 7.70 -20.30
N LEU A 151 -5.64 6.42 -20.60
CA LEU A 151 -4.70 5.58 -19.86
C LEU A 151 -3.27 6.13 -19.83
N VAL A 152 -2.82 6.78 -20.90
CA VAL A 152 -1.48 7.36 -20.97
C VAL A 152 -1.32 8.47 -19.93
N LYS A 153 -2.37 9.27 -19.72
CA LYS A 153 -2.35 10.34 -18.70
C LYS A 153 -2.44 9.80 -17.28
N GLU A 154 -3.24 8.76 -17.05
CA GLU A 154 -3.37 8.15 -15.73
C GLU A 154 -2.09 7.41 -15.30
N LEU A 155 -1.27 6.95 -16.26
CA LEU A 155 0.00 6.24 -16.02
C LEU A 155 1.25 7.10 -16.28
N LEU A 156 1.10 8.43 -16.34
CA LEU A 156 2.16 9.35 -16.76
C LEU A 156 3.49 9.19 -16.01
N PHE A 157 3.45 8.77 -14.76
CA PHE A 157 4.63 8.63 -13.89
C PHE A 157 5.19 7.21 -13.84
N GLU A 158 4.56 6.26 -14.55
CA GLU A 158 5.06 4.90 -14.64
C GLU A 158 6.08 4.74 -15.77
N ASP A 159 6.97 3.76 -15.64
CA ASP A 159 7.92 3.41 -16.70
C ASP A 159 7.18 2.68 -17.83
N PHE A 160 7.08 3.31 -18.99
CA PHE A 160 6.42 2.72 -20.17
C PHE A 160 7.20 1.55 -20.79
N SER A 161 8.47 1.37 -20.42
CA SER A 161 9.26 0.20 -20.82
C SER A 161 9.01 -1.02 -19.93
N ASP A 162 8.39 -0.84 -18.77
CA ASP A 162 7.97 -1.94 -17.89
C ASP A 162 6.94 -2.83 -18.61
N PRO A 163 7.16 -4.15 -18.72
CA PRO A 163 6.26 -5.05 -19.45
C PRO A 163 4.81 -5.03 -18.96
N PHE A 164 4.58 -4.81 -17.66
CA PHE A 164 3.24 -4.73 -17.07
C PHE A 164 2.53 -3.44 -17.49
N VAL A 165 3.22 -2.30 -17.45
CA VAL A 165 2.70 -1.01 -17.91
C VAL A 165 2.46 -1.04 -19.43
N ALA A 166 3.39 -1.59 -20.19
CA ALA A 166 3.25 -1.77 -21.63
C ALA A 166 2.01 -2.62 -22.00
N HIS A 167 1.72 -3.69 -21.24
CA HIS A 167 0.50 -4.49 -21.40
C HIS A 167 -0.77 -3.66 -21.19
N ILE A 168 -0.80 -2.76 -20.19
CA ILE A 168 -1.93 -1.86 -19.96
C ILE A 168 -2.08 -0.88 -21.13
N LEU A 169 -0.98 -0.24 -21.54
CA LEU A 169 -0.96 0.77 -22.60
C LEU A 169 -1.28 0.19 -23.99
N ALA A 170 -0.96 -1.09 -24.25
CA ALA A 170 -1.34 -1.78 -25.48
C ALA A 170 -2.87 -1.82 -25.68
N GLN A 171 -3.64 -1.68 -24.59
CA GLN A 171 -5.09 -1.69 -24.63
C GLN A 171 -5.71 -0.27 -24.53
N LYS A 172 -4.91 0.79 -24.72
CA LYS A 172 -5.38 2.18 -24.59
C LYS A 172 -6.60 2.52 -25.46
N ASP A 173 -6.65 1.96 -26.68
CA ASP A 173 -7.73 2.21 -27.63
C ASP A 173 -8.90 1.21 -27.52
N ALA A 174 -8.77 0.17 -26.68
CA ALA A 174 -9.83 -0.80 -26.44
C ALA A 174 -10.95 -0.19 -25.57
N THR A 175 -12.18 -0.67 -25.70
CA THR A 175 -13.33 -0.20 -24.93
C THR A 175 -13.29 -0.64 -23.46
N SER A 176 -12.63 -1.77 -23.18
CA SER A 176 -12.43 -2.32 -21.84
C SER A 176 -10.97 -2.70 -21.64
N TYR A 177 -10.57 -2.92 -20.40
CA TYR A 177 -9.26 -3.43 -20.04
C TYR A 177 -9.33 -4.89 -19.57
N ASP A 178 -8.47 -5.74 -20.11
CA ASP A 178 -8.27 -7.12 -19.71
C ASP A 178 -6.91 -7.26 -19.02
N PRO A 179 -6.88 -7.45 -17.67
CA PRO A 179 -5.64 -7.65 -16.96
C PRO A 179 -5.02 -9.01 -17.25
N PRO A 180 -3.73 -9.22 -16.95
CA PRO A 180 -3.13 -10.56 -16.93
C PRO A 180 -3.94 -11.53 -16.07
N VAL A 181 -3.88 -12.83 -16.42
CA VAL A 181 -4.71 -13.90 -15.80
C VAL A 181 -4.62 -13.91 -14.28
N GLU A 182 -3.45 -13.63 -13.71
CA GLU A 182 -3.19 -13.55 -12.28
C GLU A 182 -4.00 -12.44 -11.55
N PHE A 183 -4.46 -11.43 -12.29
CA PHE A 183 -5.29 -10.32 -11.80
C PHE A 183 -6.73 -10.34 -12.32
N SER A 184 -7.16 -11.42 -13.00
CA SER A 184 -8.53 -11.55 -13.52
C SER A 184 -9.59 -11.41 -12.42
N ALA A 185 -9.32 -11.93 -11.22
CA ALA A 185 -10.19 -11.78 -10.06
C ALA A 185 -10.47 -10.32 -9.70
N ILE A 186 -9.48 -9.41 -9.84
CA ILE A 186 -9.69 -7.98 -9.58
C ILE A 186 -10.65 -7.36 -10.59
N LYS A 187 -10.58 -7.77 -11.86
CA LYS A 187 -11.56 -7.34 -12.87
C LYS A 187 -12.97 -7.78 -12.52
N ASP A 188 -13.15 -9.04 -12.12
CA ASP A 188 -14.45 -9.58 -11.73
C ASP A 188 -15.02 -8.87 -10.49
N ILE A 189 -14.18 -8.62 -9.48
CA ILE A 189 -14.52 -7.83 -8.30
C ILE A 189 -14.95 -6.41 -8.72
N PHE A 190 -14.17 -5.74 -9.57
CA PHE A 190 -14.47 -4.39 -10.03
C PHE A 190 -15.79 -4.33 -10.80
N ILE A 191 -16.05 -5.24 -11.73
CA ILE A 191 -17.30 -5.29 -12.50
C ILE A 191 -18.50 -5.46 -11.57
N ARG A 192 -18.38 -6.32 -10.55
CA ARG A 192 -19.46 -6.63 -9.62
C ARG A 192 -19.75 -5.52 -8.63
N TYR A 193 -18.72 -4.87 -8.11
CA TYR A 193 -18.83 -3.96 -6.96
C TYR A 193 -18.42 -2.50 -7.24
N SER A 194 -18.14 -2.11 -8.49
CA SER A 194 -17.72 -0.74 -8.83
C SER A 194 -18.69 0.36 -8.40
N LYS A 195 -19.97 0.03 -8.19
CA LYS A 195 -21.01 0.95 -7.72
C LYS A 195 -21.14 1.01 -6.19
N ASP A 196 -20.48 0.10 -5.47
CA ASP A 196 -20.42 0.08 -4.01
C ASP A 196 -18.97 0.14 -3.55
N PRO A 197 -18.45 1.33 -3.21
CA PRO A 197 -17.05 1.51 -2.85
C PRO A 197 -16.63 0.70 -1.61
N LEU A 198 -17.52 0.49 -0.64
CA LEU A 198 -17.22 -0.25 0.58
C LEU A 198 -17.07 -1.75 0.28
N LEU A 199 -18.01 -2.33 -0.46
CA LEU A 199 -17.91 -3.72 -0.90
C LEU A 199 -16.71 -3.94 -1.82
N LEU A 200 -16.45 -3.01 -2.75
CA LEU A 200 -15.25 -3.07 -3.60
C LEU A 200 -13.96 -3.12 -2.78
N GLN A 201 -13.83 -2.27 -1.76
CA GLN A 201 -12.66 -2.26 -0.89
C GLN A 201 -12.55 -3.54 -0.06
N LYS A 202 -13.66 -4.05 0.46
CA LYS A 202 -13.68 -5.31 1.22
C LYS A 202 -13.21 -6.49 0.37
N GLU A 203 -13.75 -6.66 -0.82
CA GLU A 203 -13.40 -7.77 -1.72
C GLU A 203 -11.95 -7.69 -2.22
N ILE A 204 -11.45 -6.46 -2.48
CA ILE A 204 -10.03 -6.23 -2.81
C ILE A 204 -9.14 -6.54 -1.59
N ALA A 205 -9.55 -6.15 -0.39
CA ALA A 205 -8.82 -6.47 0.84
C ALA A 205 -8.74 -7.98 1.05
N GLU A 206 -9.84 -8.71 0.83
CA GLU A 206 -9.87 -10.17 0.89
C GLU A 206 -8.92 -10.82 -0.13
N TYR A 207 -8.99 -10.38 -1.39
CA TYR A 207 -8.08 -10.84 -2.44
C TYR A 207 -6.61 -10.63 -2.06
N ARG A 208 -6.26 -9.42 -1.57
CA ARG A 208 -4.90 -9.09 -1.14
C ARG A 208 -4.46 -9.92 0.06
N PHE A 209 -5.34 -10.11 1.03
CA PHE A 209 -5.06 -10.89 2.24
C PHE A 209 -4.62 -12.32 1.91
N TYR A 210 -5.35 -13.01 1.05
CA TYR A 210 -5.00 -14.38 0.63
C TYR A 210 -3.80 -14.40 -0.30
N LYS A 211 -3.65 -13.40 -1.19
CA LYS A 211 -2.50 -13.34 -2.09
C LYS A 211 -1.17 -13.18 -1.37
N ILE A 212 -1.14 -12.44 -0.26
CA ILE A 212 0.05 -12.28 0.58
C ILE A 212 0.54 -13.64 1.13
N LEU A 213 -0.37 -14.55 1.46
CA LEU A 213 0.00 -15.91 1.90
C LEU A 213 0.73 -16.71 0.82
N GLU A 214 0.33 -16.53 -0.44
CA GLU A 214 0.97 -17.19 -1.58
C GLU A 214 2.38 -16.67 -1.86
N LEU A 215 2.66 -15.40 -1.52
CA LEU A 215 3.98 -14.78 -1.70
C LEU A 215 5.03 -15.27 -0.70
N LYS A 216 4.61 -15.90 0.39
CA LYS A 216 5.48 -16.41 1.43
C LYS A 216 6.28 -17.62 0.94
N THR A 217 7.60 -17.48 0.81
CA THR A 217 8.49 -18.51 0.29
C THR A 217 9.11 -19.39 1.36
N LEU A 218 9.27 -18.88 2.58
CA LEU A 218 9.91 -19.54 3.71
C LEU A 218 8.89 -20.08 4.73
N GLY A 219 9.33 -21.00 5.58
CA GLY A 219 8.48 -21.64 6.60
C GLY A 219 7.93 -20.66 7.66
N ALA A 220 7.03 -21.16 8.50
CA ALA A 220 6.29 -20.40 9.51
C ALA A 220 7.16 -19.61 10.52
N PHE A 221 8.41 -20.04 10.73
CA PHE A 221 9.36 -19.42 11.68
C PHE A 221 10.41 -18.58 10.95
N SER A 222 9.99 -17.74 10.01
CA SER A 222 10.87 -16.91 9.19
C SER A 222 10.50 -15.45 9.24
N LEU A 223 11.44 -14.58 8.85
CA LEU A 223 11.16 -13.15 8.68
C LEU A 223 10.06 -12.92 7.64
N ASP A 224 10.05 -13.69 6.56
CA ASP A 224 9.01 -13.59 5.52
C ASP A 224 7.61 -13.89 6.07
N ALA A 225 7.49 -14.89 6.98
CA ALA A 225 6.22 -15.19 7.64
C ALA A 225 5.75 -14.04 8.52
N LEU A 226 6.68 -13.38 9.22
CA LEU A 226 6.39 -12.21 10.05
C LEU A 226 5.98 -11.01 9.21
N LEU A 227 6.67 -10.75 8.10
CA LEU A 227 6.34 -9.67 7.18
C LEU A 227 4.96 -9.88 6.52
N ALA A 228 4.67 -11.13 6.11
CA ALA A 228 3.35 -11.50 5.60
C ALA A 228 2.26 -11.28 6.65
N TYR A 229 2.51 -11.72 7.89
CA TYR A 229 1.60 -11.49 9.02
C TYR A 229 1.32 -10.00 9.25
N LEU A 230 2.38 -9.18 9.31
CA LEU A 230 2.24 -7.73 9.49
C LEU A 230 1.45 -7.08 8.35
N ALA A 231 1.73 -7.45 7.10
CA ALA A 231 1.00 -6.94 5.94
C ALA A 231 -0.49 -7.32 5.97
N GLN A 232 -0.81 -8.56 6.37
CA GLN A 232 -2.19 -9.02 6.53
C GLN A 232 -2.90 -8.32 7.70
N LEU A 233 -2.22 -8.13 8.83
CA LEU A 233 -2.77 -7.41 9.98
C LEU A 233 -3.11 -5.97 9.64
N GLN A 234 -2.25 -5.27 8.88
CA GLN A 234 -2.53 -3.93 8.36
C GLN A 234 -3.79 -3.89 7.48
N ILE A 235 -4.02 -4.92 6.66
CA ILE A 235 -5.25 -5.01 5.84
C ILE A 235 -6.49 -5.17 6.71
N LEU A 236 -6.45 -6.02 7.75
CA LEU A 236 -7.58 -6.23 8.64
C LEU A 236 -7.92 -4.97 9.44
N GLU A 237 -6.92 -4.29 10.02
CA GLU A 237 -7.14 -3.05 10.73
C GLU A 237 -7.73 -1.97 9.82
N HIS A 238 -7.13 -1.77 8.64
CA HIS A 238 -7.64 -0.78 7.69
C HIS A 238 -9.08 -1.09 7.26
N LEU A 239 -9.43 -2.36 7.05
CA LEU A 239 -10.79 -2.76 6.72
C LEU A 239 -11.76 -2.46 7.88
N ASN A 240 -11.34 -2.70 9.12
CA ASN A 240 -12.17 -2.46 10.31
C ASN A 240 -12.40 -0.95 10.58
N GLU A 241 -11.51 -0.09 10.09
CA GLU A 241 -11.66 1.38 10.16
C GLU A 241 -12.63 1.93 9.12
N LEU A 242 -12.97 1.14 8.09
CA LEU A 242 -13.91 1.56 7.05
C LEU A 242 -15.35 1.57 7.60
N ASP A 243 -15.86 2.77 7.86
CA ASP A 243 -17.22 2.99 8.31
C ASP A 243 -18.04 3.68 7.21
N ARG A 244 -19.16 3.03 6.84
CA ARG A 244 -20.06 3.55 5.82
C ARG A 244 -20.70 4.88 6.23
N ASP A 245 -21.08 5.00 7.50
CA ASP A 245 -21.81 6.16 7.98
C ASP A 245 -20.89 7.38 8.07
N ARG A 246 -19.62 7.15 8.50
CA ARG A 246 -18.56 8.16 8.46
C ARG A 246 -18.26 8.60 7.02
N GLY A 247 -18.17 7.66 6.08
CA GLY A 247 -17.98 7.96 4.67
C GLY A 247 -19.12 8.77 4.06
N CYS A 248 -20.38 8.46 4.40
CA CYS A 248 -21.56 9.22 3.96
C CYS A 248 -21.55 10.63 4.54
N ALA A 249 -21.23 10.80 5.82
CA ALA A 249 -21.12 12.10 6.47
C ALA A 249 -20.06 13.00 5.81
N LEU A 250 -18.89 12.44 5.43
CA LEU A 250 -17.86 13.14 4.68
C LEU A 250 -18.36 13.58 3.30
N LEU A 251 -19.07 12.71 2.57
CA LEU A 251 -19.63 13.07 1.26
C LEU A 251 -20.69 14.19 1.34
N GLU A 252 -21.43 14.28 2.44
CA GLU A 252 -22.40 15.36 2.67
C GLU A 252 -21.69 16.71 2.88
N THR A 253 -20.56 16.72 3.59
CA THR A 253 -19.76 17.95 3.77
C THR A 253 -19.18 18.49 2.46
N PHE A 254 -18.79 17.60 1.53
CA PHE A 254 -18.30 18.01 0.20
C PHE A 254 -19.40 18.53 -0.75
N LYS A 255 -20.69 18.20 -0.50
CA LYS A 255 -21.81 18.71 -1.31
C LYS A 255 -22.27 20.11 -0.91
N ILE A 256 -21.79 20.62 0.23
CA ILE A 256 -22.19 21.92 0.79
C ILE A 256 -21.19 23.03 0.40
N THR A 257 -20.07 22.68 -0.24
CA THR A 257 -19.05 23.62 -0.73
C THR A 257 -19.11 23.72 -2.24
#